data_7c2d86686c49c8febf8f161d6a2d2bc0
#
_entry.id   7c2d86686c49c8febf8f161d6a2d2bc0
#
_cell.length_a   1.000
_cell.length_b   1.000
_cell.length_c   1.000
_cell.angle_alpha   90.00
_cell.angle_beta   90.00
_cell.angle_gamma   90.00
#
_symmetry.space_group_name_H-M   'P 1'
#
loop_
_entity.id
_entity.type
_entity.pdbx_description
1 polymer ?
#
loop_
_entity_poly.entity_id
_entity_poly.type
_entity_poly.pdbx_seq_one_letter_code
_entity_poly.pdbx_strand_id
1 'polypeptide(L)'
;MAIIDNPKYEARIERHLAKYETKRSAVMPLLYIAQEEYGWVNPDGISEVAEILNLDPTQVKSIAGFYTMYSEKPKGKYWLQVCTDLPCALQGADDFHAWLKDELGVEEGGTTQDEMFTVEHVMCLAACDKAPMLQCNFRYIEKLDQDKMRGLLAKWRAEAANGRG
;
A
#
# COMPACT_ATOMS: atom_id res chain seq x y z
N MET A 1 -12.02 -8.69 12.81
CA MET A 1 -12.69 -8.04 13.99
C MET A 1 -12.68 -6.55 13.71
N ALA A 2 -13.74 -5.82 14.05
CA ALA A 2 -13.78 -4.37 13.80
C ALA A 2 -12.58 -3.65 14.43
N ILE A 3 -12.02 -2.63 13.78
CA ILE A 3 -10.88 -1.86 14.33
C ILE A 3 -11.27 -1.12 15.61
N ILE A 4 -12.56 -0.74 15.72
CA ILE A 4 -13.12 -0.02 16.88
C ILE A 4 -13.07 -0.85 18.18
N ASP A 5 -13.24 -2.17 18.06
CA ASP A 5 -13.29 -3.10 19.20
C ASP A 5 -12.00 -3.94 19.32
N ASN A 6 -10.98 -3.63 18.53
CA ASN A 6 -9.76 -4.42 18.50
C ASN A 6 -8.70 -3.83 19.45
N PRO A 7 -8.38 -4.50 20.58
CA PRO A 7 -7.40 -4.03 21.56
C PRO A 7 -6.02 -3.74 20.95
N LYS A 8 -5.69 -4.38 19.82
CA LYS A 8 -4.45 -4.13 19.06
C LYS A 8 -4.33 -2.66 18.63
N TYR A 9 -5.46 -2.00 18.33
CA TYR A 9 -5.45 -0.65 17.76
C TYR A 9 -5.88 0.43 18.75
N GLU A 10 -6.50 0.09 19.87
CA GLU A 10 -7.04 1.04 20.87
C GLU A 10 -6.03 2.15 21.25
N ALA A 11 -4.87 1.78 21.75
CA ALA A 11 -3.83 2.75 22.13
C ALA A 11 -3.30 3.60 20.96
N ARG A 12 -3.32 3.07 19.73
CA ARG A 12 -2.93 3.81 18.53
C ARG A 12 -4.01 4.82 18.14
N ILE A 13 -5.27 4.43 18.19
CA ILE A 13 -6.43 5.28 17.90
C ILE A 13 -6.45 6.44 18.89
N GLU A 14 -6.41 6.17 20.20
CA GLU A 14 -6.38 7.19 21.24
C GLU A 14 -5.24 8.19 21.05
N ARG A 15 -4.04 7.71 20.79
CA ARG A 15 -2.88 8.56 20.53
C ARG A 15 -3.08 9.48 19.31
N HIS A 16 -3.73 9.00 18.25
CA HIS A 16 -4.03 9.82 17.08
C HIS A 16 -5.12 10.84 17.39
N LEU A 17 -6.16 10.47 18.14
CA LEU A 17 -7.21 11.40 18.55
C LEU A 17 -6.68 12.52 19.47
N ALA A 18 -5.79 12.17 20.41
CA ALA A 18 -5.18 13.14 21.33
C ALA A 18 -4.20 14.12 20.66
N LYS A 19 -3.68 13.78 19.47
CA LYS A 19 -2.69 14.60 18.75
C LYS A 19 -3.28 15.83 18.08
N TYR A 20 -4.56 15.81 17.75
CA TYR A 20 -5.22 16.84 16.95
C TYR A 20 -6.31 17.56 17.73
N GLU A 21 -6.47 18.86 17.48
CA GLU A 21 -7.53 19.67 18.08
C GLU A 21 -8.92 19.21 17.64
N THR A 22 -9.05 18.74 16.41
CA THR A 22 -10.31 18.22 15.85
C THR A 22 -10.19 16.76 15.48
N LYS A 23 -11.21 15.96 15.78
CA LYS A 23 -11.25 14.54 15.42
C LYS A 23 -11.09 14.31 13.91
N ARG A 24 -11.63 15.22 13.08
CA ARG A 24 -11.52 15.14 11.61
C ARG A 24 -10.07 15.01 11.12
N SER A 25 -9.12 15.65 11.79
CA SER A 25 -7.70 15.60 11.42
C SER A 25 -7.08 14.22 11.60
N ALA A 26 -7.73 13.33 12.33
CA ALA A 26 -7.29 11.94 12.53
C ALA A 26 -7.79 10.98 11.44
N VAL A 27 -8.56 11.43 10.43
CA VAL A 27 -9.08 10.55 9.35
C VAL A 27 -7.95 9.76 8.67
N MET A 28 -6.89 10.44 8.25
CA MET A 28 -5.78 9.81 7.54
C MET A 28 -5.07 8.71 8.35
N PRO A 29 -4.61 8.94 9.58
CA PRO A 29 -3.99 7.89 10.37
C PRO A 29 -4.94 6.72 10.71
N LEU A 30 -6.24 6.98 10.88
CA LEU A 30 -7.20 5.91 11.12
C LEU A 30 -7.48 5.08 9.86
N LEU A 31 -7.49 5.70 8.68
CA LEU A 31 -7.57 4.96 7.40
C LEU A 31 -6.37 4.01 7.21
N TYR A 32 -5.15 4.40 7.65
CA TYR A 32 -4.01 3.48 7.65
C TYR A 32 -4.22 2.29 8.60
N ILE A 33 -4.85 2.51 9.75
CA ILE A 33 -5.19 1.41 10.68
C ILE A 33 -6.22 0.48 10.04
N ALA A 34 -7.25 1.02 9.38
CA ALA A 34 -8.23 0.22 8.68
C ALA A 34 -7.59 -0.58 7.52
N GLN A 35 -6.71 0.05 6.74
CA GLN A 35 -5.99 -0.63 5.67
C GLN A 35 -5.05 -1.73 6.19
N GLU A 36 -4.42 -1.54 7.35
CA GLU A 36 -3.58 -2.56 8.00
C GLU A 36 -4.41 -3.78 8.43
N GLU A 37 -5.61 -3.57 8.99
CA GLU A 37 -6.46 -4.68 9.45
C GLU A 37 -7.11 -5.43 8.29
N TYR A 38 -7.63 -4.72 7.30
CA TYR A 38 -8.42 -5.31 6.21
C TYR A 38 -7.61 -5.59 4.94
N GLY A 39 -6.34 -5.17 4.89
CA GLY A 39 -5.50 -5.24 3.68
C GLY A 39 -5.81 -4.17 2.63
N TRP A 40 -6.95 -3.48 2.75
CA TRP A 40 -7.41 -2.38 1.90
C TRP A 40 -8.48 -1.56 2.62
N VAL A 41 -8.77 -0.35 2.13
CA VAL A 41 -9.80 0.52 2.72
C VAL A 41 -11.17 0.08 2.20
N ASN A 42 -11.75 -0.91 2.86
CA ASN A 42 -13.06 -1.45 2.52
C ASN A 42 -14.21 -0.59 3.09
N PRO A 43 -15.47 -0.83 2.67
CA PRO A 43 -16.62 -0.10 3.18
C PRO A 43 -16.80 -0.18 4.70
N ASP A 44 -16.48 -1.33 5.31
CA ASP A 44 -16.58 -1.52 6.77
C ASP A 44 -15.55 -0.64 7.48
N GLY A 45 -14.29 -0.65 7.03
CA GLY A 45 -13.24 0.23 7.57
C GLY A 45 -13.56 1.71 7.43
N ILE A 46 -14.17 2.13 6.32
CA ILE A 46 -14.66 3.52 6.15
C ILE A 46 -15.73 3.86 7.20
N SER A 47 -16.69 2.95 7.40
CA SER A 47 -17.78 3.14 8.36
C SER A 47 -17.28 3.22 9.80
N GLU A 48 -16.36 2.34 10.18
CA GLU A 48 -15.75 2.34 11.51
C GLU A 48 -14.91 3.60 11.78
N VAL A 49 -14.10 4.02 10.82
CA VAL A 49 -13.36 5.30 10.94
C VAL A 49 -14.31 6.48 11.10
N ALA A 50 -15.42 6.48 10.35
CA ALA A 50 -16.44 7.52 10.45
C ALA A 50 -17.11 7.53 11.83
N GLU A 51 -17.43 6.36 12.38
CA GLU A 51 -18.02 6.19 13.71
C GLU A 51 -17.07 6.71 14.81
N ILE A 52 -15.80 6.27 14.82
CA ILE A 52 -14.78 6.72 15.78
C ILE A 52 -14.66 8.25 15.79
N LEU A 53 -14.72 8.87 14.62
CA LEU A 53 -14.51 10.30 14.43
C LEU A 53 -15.81 11.12 14.53
N ASN A 54 -16.97 10.47 14.60
CA ASN A 54 -18.29 11.09 14.51
C ASN A 54 -18.44 11.94 13.24
N LEU A 55 -18.10 11.34 12.10
CA LEU A 55 -18.18 11.94 10.76
C LEU A 55 -19.17 11.16 9.86
N ASP A 56 -19.62 11.81 8.80
CA ASP A 56 -20.35 11.11 7.73
C ASP A 56 -19.37 10.20 6.96
N PRO A 57 -19.70 8.91 6.69
CA PRO A 57 -18.86 7.99 5.93
C PRO A 57 -18.42 8.51 4.56
N THR A 58 -19.25 9.35 3.89
CA THR A 58 -18.91 9.96 2.62
C THR A 58 -17.70 10.89 2.73
N GLN A 59 -17.57 11.60 3.85
CA GLN A 59 -16.40 12.46 4.10
C GLN A 59 -15.12 11.64 4.26
N VAL A 60 -15.18 10.49 4.94
CA VAL A 60 -14.05 9.58 5.09
C VAL A 60 -13.69 8.96 3.76
N LYS A 61 -14.69 8.49 3.00
CA LYS A 61 -14.51 7.91 1.66
C LYS A 61 -13.88 8.90 0.68
N SER A 62 -14.29 10.17 0.72
CA SER A 62 -13.72 11.20 -0.17
C SER A 62 -12.22 11.41 0.06
N ILE A 63 -11.74 11.25 1.30
CA ILE A 63 -10.32 11.32 1.63
C ILE A 63 -9.60 10.06 1.16
N ALA A 64 -10.17 8.88 1.38
CA ALA A 64 -9.60 7.62 0.90
C ALA A 64 -9.43 7.62 -0.63
N GLY A 65 -10.44 8.08 -1.40
CA GLY A 65 -10.37 8.14 -2.85
C GLY A 65 -9.45 9.25 -3.41
N PHE A 66 -9.09 10.24 -2.60
CA PHE A 66 -8.19 11.31 -3.04
C PHE A 66 -6.70 10.92 -2.93
N TYR A 67 -6.31 10.17 -1.91
CA TYR A 67 -4.91 9.84 -1.64
C TYR A 67 -4.56 8.45 -2.18
N THR A 68 -3.60 8.37 -3.08
CA THR A 68 -3.17 7.14 -3.78
C THR A 68 -2.58 6.06 -2.87
N MET A 69 -2.22 6.40 -1.63
CA MET A 69 -1.70 5.44 -0.65
C MET A 69 -2.80 4.62 0.04
N TYR A 70 -4.07 4.98 -0.16
CA TYR A 70 -5.20 4.15 0.28
C TYR A 70 -5.70 3.33 -0.89
N SER A 71 -5.70 2.01 -0.72
CA SER A 71 -6.26 1.14 -1.74
C SER A 71 -7.74 0.88 -1.49
N GLU A 72 -8.57 1.19 -2.47
CA GLU A 72 -10.01 0.86 -2.45
C GLU A 72 -10.31 -0.54 -3.02
N LYS A 73 -9.27 -1.34 -3.30
CA LYS A 73 -9.37 -2.71 -3.80
C LYS A 73 -8.40 -3.61 -3.04
N PRO A 74 -8.72 -4.90 -2.88
CA PRO A 74 -7.79 -5.86 -2.33
C PRO A 74 -6.45 -5.82 -3.06
N LYS A 75 -5.36 -5.89 -2.30
CA LYS A 75 -3.99 -6.01 -2.80
C LYS A 75 -3.38 -7.32 -2.34
N GLY A 76 -2.41 -7.81 -3.11
CA GLY A 76 -1.59 -8.93 -2.67
C GLY A 76 -0.78 -8.60 -1.42
N LYS A 77 -0.23 -9.62 -0.80
CA LYS A 77 0.61 -9.48 0.41
C LYS A 77 1.75 -8.47 0.22
N TYR A 78 2.30 -8.37 -0.99
CA TYR A 78 3.32 -7.40 -1.37
C TYR A 78 2.78 -6.49 -2.48
N TRP A 79 2.51 -5.27 -2.12
CA TRP A 79 2.06 -4.23 -3.04
C TRP A 79 3.27 -3.51 -3.63
N LEU A 80 3.54 -3.78 -4.91
CA LEU A 80 4.71 -3.31 -5.65
C LEU A 80 4.33 -2.10 -6.51
N GLN A 81 4.77 -0.93 -6.11
CA GLN A 81 4.49 0.34 -6.79
C GLN A 81 5.76 0.84 -7.46
N VAL A 82 5.89 0.61 -8.76
CA VAL A 82 7.07 0.99 -9.55
C VAL A 82 6.99 2.47 -9.94
N CYS A 83 8.03 3.24 -9.62
CA CYS A 83 8.12 4.63 -10.07
C CYS A 83 8.44 4.68 -11.57
N THR A 84 7.54 5.24 -12.38
CA THR A 84 7.70 5.42 -13.83
C THR A 84 7.71 6.90 -14.25
N ASP A 85 7.93 7.81 -13.30
CA ASP A 85 8.08 9.24 -13.62
C ASP A 85 9.33 9.51 -14.46
N LEU A 86 9.35 10.61 -15.17
CA LEU A 86 10.34 10.92 -16.21
C LEU A 86 11.81 10.60 -15.84
N PRO A 87 12.34 11.00 -14.68
CA PRO A 87 13.72 10.66 -14.32
C PRO A 87 13.96 9.15 -14.14
N CYS A 88 12.96 8.41 -13.65
CA CYS A 88 13.03 6.96 -13.51
C CYS A 88 12.89 6.25 -14.86
N ALA A 89 12.00 6.74 -15.73
CA ALA A 89 11.83 6.25 -17.10
C ALA A 89 13.13 6.35 -17.90
N LEU A 90 13.84 7.49 -17.80
CA LEU A 90 15.15 7.69 -18.43
C LEU A 90 16.24 6.72 -17.90
N GLN A 91 16.02 6.10 -16.75
CA GLN A 91 16.88 5.08 -16.16
C GLN A 91 16.36 3.65 -16.42
N GLY A 92 15.39 3.48 -17.34
CA GLY A 92 14.84 2.17 -17.73
C GLY A 92 13.71 1.64 -16.85
N ALA A 93 13.04 2.51 -16.07
CA ALA A 93 11.95 2.06 -15.20
C ALA A 93 10.73 1.53 -15.96
N ASP A 94 10.44 2.04 -17.15
CA ASP A 94 9.34 1.55 -17.99
C ASP A 94 9.59 0.10 -18.46
N ASP A 95 10.81 -0.19 -18.92
CA ASP A 95 11.20 -1.54 -19.34
C ASP A 95 11.20 -2.49 -18.12
N PHE A 96 11.69 -2.02 -16.97
CA PHE A 96 11.66 -2.78 -15.72
C PHE A 96 10.22 -3.09 -15.28
N HIS A 97 9.32 -2.13 -15.36
CA HIS A 97 7.91 -2.31 -15.00
C HIS A 97 7.20 -3.29 -15.94
N ALA A 98 7.39 -3.15 -17.26
CA ALA A 98 6.85 -4.07 -18.24
C ALA A 98 7.34 -5.51 -17.99
N TRP A 99 8.65 -5.68 -17.81
CA TRP A 99 9.24 -6.97 -17.47
C TRP A 99 8.68 -7.56 -16.17
N LEU A 100 8.50 -6.76 -15.13
CA LEU A 100 7.98 -7.24 -13.83
C LEU A 100 6.55 -7.76 -13.94
N LYS A 101 5.71 -7.10 -14.74
CA LYS A 101 4.36 -7.60 -15.03
C LYS A 101 4.38 -8.94 -15.78
N ASP A 102 5.22 -9.05 -16.79
CA ASP A 102 5.40 -10.29 -17.55
C ASP A 102 5.94 -11.43 -16.67
N GLU A 103 6.95 -11.18 -15.84
CA GLU A 103 7.55 -12.14 -14.91
C GLU A 103 6.53 -12.68 -13.88
N LEU A 104 5.59 -11.84 -13.47
CA LEU A 104 4.53 -12.19 -12.51
C LEU A 104 3.21 -12.63 -13.16
N GLY A 105 3.09 -12.49 -14.49
CA GLY A 105 1.88 -12.85 -15.23
C GLY A 105 0.67 -12.01 -14.85
N VAL A 106 0.86 -10.70 -14.64
CA VAL A 106 -0.21 -9.78 -14.23
C VAL A 106 -0.31 -8.58 -15.16
N GLU A 107 -1.51 -8.06 -15.30
CA GLU A 107 -1.76 -6.77 -15.93
C GLU A 107 -1.53 -5.61 -14.95
N GLU A 108 -1.63 -4.38 -15.45
CA GLU A 108 -1.50 -3.17 -14.65
C GLU A 108 -2.50 -3.14 -13.49
N GLY A 109 -1.98 -2.94 -12.26
CA GLY A 109 -2.78 -2.99 -11.05
C GLY A 109 -3.28 -4.39 -10.68
N GLY A 110 -2.87 -5.41 -11.43
CA GLY A 110 -3.25 -6.81 -11.23
C GLY A 110 -2.53 -7.45 -10.06
N THR A 111 -3.18 -8.48 -9.50
CA THR A 111 -2.65 -9.31 -8.41
C THR A 111 -2.42 -10.73 -8.93
N THR A 112 -1.31 -11.34 -8.53
CA THR A 112 -1.00 -12.75 -8.88
C THR A 112 -2.05 -13.71 -8.32
N GLN A 113 -2.24 -14.88 -8.97
CA GLN A 113 -3.25 -15.87 -8.55
C GLN A 113 -3.03 -16.41 -7.13
N ASP A 114 -1.78 -16.39 -6.65
CA ASP A 114 -1.39 -16.77 -5.30
C ASP A 114 -1.60 -15.64 -4.27
N GLU A 115 -2.21 -14.53 -4.69
CA GLU A 115 -2.46 -13.32 -3.88
C GLU A 115 -1.19 -12.73 -3.24
N MET A 116 -0.01 -13.08 -3.76
CA MET A 116 1.25 -12.62 -3.20
C MET A 116 1.63 -11.21 -3.64
N PHE A 117 1.47 -10.89 -4.92
CA PHE A 117 1.98 -9.64 -5.49
C PHE A 117 0.91 -8.88 -6.24
N THR A 118 0.79 -7.59 -5.95
CA THR A 118 0.08 -6.63 -6.82
C THR A 118 1.11 -5.69 -7.42
N VAL A 119 1.08 -5.49 -8.74
CA VAL A 119 2.01 -4.61 -9.46
C VAL A 119 1.25 -3.44 -10.05
N GLU A 120 1.71 -2.23 -9.78
CA GLU A 120 1.20 -1.03 -10.43
C GLU A 120 2.32 0.00 -10.62
N HIS A 121 2.16 0.85 -11.62
CA HIS A 121 3.01 2.03 -11.75
C HIS A 121 2.51 3.16 -10.85
N VAL A 122 3.44 3.98 -10.39
CA VAL A 122 3.13 5.21 -9.68
C VAL A 122 3.97 6.35 -10.22
N MET A 123 3.48 7.56 -10.04
CA MET A 123 4.24 8.76 -10.32
C MET A 123 5.41 8.91 -9.33
N CYS A 124 6.03 10.04 -9.25
CA CYS A 124 7.27 10.27 -8.52
C CYS A 124 7.27 9.79 -7.06
N LEU A 125 8.20 8.88 -6.73
CA LEU A 125 8.50 8.45 -5.36
C LEU A 125 9.64 9.28 -4.72
N ALA A 126 10.09 10.36 -5.37
CA ALA A 126 11.11 11.29 -4.90
C ALA A 126 12.50 10.66 -4.59
N ALA A 127 12.87 9.56 -5.27
CA ALA A 127 14.17 8.88 -5.11
C ALA A 127 14.85 8.65 -6.48
N CYS A 128 14.90 9.68 -7.32
CA CYS A 128 15.36 9.61 -8.71
C CYS A 128 16.82 9.16 -8.84
N ASP A 129 17.67 9.47 -7.86
CA ASP A 129 19.08 9.04 -7.79
C ASP A 129 19.25 7.54 -7.50
N LYS A 130 18.14 6.84 -7.25
CA LYS A 130 18.08 5.41 -6.90
C LYS A 130 17.31 4.57 -7.94
N ALA A 131 17.00 5.17 -9.09
CA ALA A 131 16.26 4.48 -10.15
C ALA A 131 17.08 3.34 -10.80
N PRO A 132 16.42 2.34 -11.38
CA PRO A 132 15.02 1.97 -11.21
C PRO A 132 14.70 1.60 -9.76
N MET A 133 13.51 1.99 -9.28
CA MET A 133 13.11 1.75 -7.92
C MET A 133 11.60 1.51 -7.79
N LEU A 134 11.19 0.87 -6.72
CA LEU A 134 9.79 0.69 -6.37
C LEU A 134 9.57 0.92 -4.86
N GLN A 135 8.32 1.11 -4.50
CA GLN A 135 7.86 1.00 -3.12
C GLN A 135 7.12 -0.33 -2.93
N CYS A 136 7.51 -1.08 -1.91
CA CYS A 136 6.84 -2.31 -1.49
C CYS A 136 6.29 -2.11 -0.08
N ASN A 137 4.96 -2.17 0.08
CA ASN A 137 4.31 -1.99 1.39
C ASN A 137 4.89 -0.78 2.16
N PHE A 138 4.96 0.38 1.50
CA PHE A 138 5.48 1.66 2.03
C PHE A 138 7.00 1.68 2.31
N ARG A 139 7.78 0.72 1.80
CA ARG A 139 9.24 0.70 1.93
C ARG A 139 9.89 0.78 0.56
N TYR A 140 10.88 1.65 0.40
CA TYR A 140 11.62 1.81 -0.84
C TYR A 140 12.58 0.65 -1.07
N ILE A 141 12.63 0.19 -2.31
CA ILE A 141 13.60 -0.77 -2.82
C ILE A 141 14.26 -0.14 -4.03
N GLU A 142 15.53 0.13 -3.90
CA GLU A 142 16.28 1.03 -4.76
C GLU A 142 17.25 0.28 -5.66
N LYS A 143 17.66 0.91 -6.77
CA LYS A 143 18.67 0.39 -7.70
C LYS A 143 18.35 -1.04 -8.12
N LEU A 144 17.15 -1.21 -8.65
CA LEU A 144 16.64 -2.49 -9.08
C LEU A 144 17.13 -2.85 -10.49
N ASP A 145 17.44 -4.11 -10.64
CA ASP A 145 17.53 -4.82 -11.89
C ASP A 145 16.69 -6.11 -11.82
N GLN A 146 16.60 -6.83 -12.92
CA GLN A 146 15.79 -8.03 -13.01
C GLN A 146 16.28 -9.13 -12.04
N ASP A 147 17.60 -9.32 -11.90
CA ASP A 147 18.16 -10.38 -11.07
C ASP A 147 17.94 -10.11 -9.57
N LYS A 148 18.15 -8.87 -9.14
CA LYS A 148 17.85 -8.43 -7.78
C LYS A 148 16.36 -8.60 -7.47
N MET A 149 15.50 -8.24 -8.41
CA MET A 149 14.06 -8.39 -8.23
C MET A 149 13.63 -9.85 -8.15
N ARG A 150 14.15 -10.74 -9.01
CA ARG A 150 13.90 -12.19 -8.92
C ARG A 150 14.31 -12.76 -7.57
N GLY A 151 15.47 -12.34 -7.05
CA GLY A 151 15.93 -12.71 -5.71
C GLY A 151 14.97 -12.30 -4.61
N LEU A 152 14.42 -11.07 -4.69
CA LEU A 152 13.43 -10.57 -3.73
C LEU A 152 12.10 -11.33 -3.82
N LEU A 153 11.59 -11.57 -5.02
CA LEU A 153 10.35 -12.33 -5.24
C LEU A 153 10.47 -13.76 -4.67
N ALA A 154 11.59 -14.44 -4.94
CA ALA A 154 11.85 -15.77 -4.38
C ALA A 154 11.92 -15.78 -2.86
N LYS A 155 12.63 -14.80 -2.28
CA LYS A 155 12.72 -14.60 -0.83
C LYS A 155 11.35 -14.41 -0.20
N TRP A 156 10.53 -13.51 -0.73
CA TRP A 156 9.20 -13.20 -0.19
C TRP A 156 8.24 -14.39 -0.29
N ARG A 157 8.29 -15.18 -1.38
CA ARG A 157 7.53 -16.43 -1.47
C ARG A 157 7.97 -17.45 -0.42
N ALA A 158 9.27 -17.59 -0.18
CA ALA A 158 9.79 -18.49 0.84
C ALA A 158 9.41 -18.04 2.27
N GLU A 159 9.44 -16.74 2.55
CA GLU A 159 9.00 -16.18 3.83
C GLU A 159 7.51 -16.43 4.08
N ALA A 160 6.68 -16.26 3.06
CA ALA A 160 5.24 -16.54 3.15
C ALA A 160 4.96 -18.02 3.40
N ALA A 161 5.66 -18.94 2.70
CA ALA A 161 5.52 -20.37 2.89
C ALA A 161 5.95 -20.84 4.31
N ASN A 162 6.87 -20.14 4.95
CA ASN A 162 7.36 -20.44 6.30
C ASN A 162 6.57 -19.75 7.43
N GLY A 163 5.45 -19.10 7.14
CA GLY A 163 4.60 -18.43 8.13
C GLY A 163 5.25 -17.21 8.80
N ARG A 164 6.33 -16.68 8.23
CA ARG A 164 7.03 -15.48 8.68
C ARG A 164 6.72 -14.34 7.72
N GLY A 165 5.76 -13.53 8.08
CA GLY A 165 5.39 -12.36 7.31
C GLY A 165 4.39 -11.48 8.03
#